data_2a93174f31f82e7bd776e24ba0c4eb66
#
_entry.id   2a93174f31f82e7bd776e24ba0c4eb66
#
_cell.length_a   1.000
_cell.length_b   1.000
_cell.length_c   1.000
_cell.angle_alpha   90.00
_cell.angle_beta   90.00
_cell.angle_gamma   90.00
#
_symmetry.space_group_name_H-M   'P 1'
#
loop_
_entity.id
_entity.type
_entity.pdbx_description
1 polymer ?
#
loop_
_entity_poly.entity_id
_entity_poly.type
_entity_poly.pdbx_seq_one_letter_code
_entity_poly.pdbx_strand_id
1 'polypeptide(L)'
;MEVTKASLQRAVSSGIISQHQAESLHHFFQADIAQTPKFSFTHILYYLGGLIAIGAMTLFMTLGWEEFGGAGIVLIACIYAIVGIMLANRMANKNLPIPAGICATFVICITPIATYGIQQWLGVWPDGEVVYKQYHLYVKWHWLYIELATLAVGIVLAWLYRYPFMVMPIAVTLWYLTMDLTSVLEPNGYTWELRSLVSMYLGLLMTLLAFWTDIRSRTSADYAFWLYLFGVIAFWGGLSSQDSDSEWSKFMYFTINLVMIGVGALLVRRVFVIFGGIGCCIYLGHLASNVFKDSWSFPIALTAIGLLVVYLGILWQKHESVITRKARSIMPTALRELLDAKQ
;
A
#
# COMPACT_ATOMS: atom_id res chain seq x y z
N MET A 1 3.05 -15.28 18.46
CA MET A 1 3.85 -16.36 19.10
C MET A 1 4.31 -17.28 18.00
N GLU A 2 5.61 -17.42 17.74
CA GLU A 2 6.08 -18.32 16.68
C GLU A 2 6.15 -19.75 17.20
N VAL A 3 5.45 -20.66 16.53
CA VAL A 3 5.53 -22.10 16.84
C VAL A 3 6.83 -22.65 16.22
N THR A 4 7.86 -22.82 17.04
CA THR A 4 9.14 -23.35 16.60
C THR A 4 9.22 -24.87 16.82
N LYS A 5 10.05 -25.57 16.03
CA LYS A 5 10.31 -27.00 16.23
C LYS A 5 10.71 -27.31 17.70
N ALA A 6 11.47 -26.40 18.33
CA ALA A 6 11.85 -26.53 19.73
C ALA A 6 10.65 -26.37 20.70
N SER A 7 9.64 -25.55 20.38
CA SER A 7 8.43 -25.41 21.19
C SER A 7 7.54 -26.64 21.08
N LEU A 8 7.42 -27.24 19.90
CA LEU A 8 6.71 -28.50 19.69
C LEU A 8 7.41 -29.67 20.40
N GLN A 9 8.71 -29.74 20.34
CA GLN A 9 9.47 -30.76 21.10
C GLN A 9 9.31 -30.63 22.62
N ARG A 10 9.27 -29.39 23.14
CA ARG A 10 8.94 -29.17 24.57
C ARG A 10 7.53 -29.64 24.92
N ALA A 11 6.55 -29.42 24.04
CA ALA A 11 5.19 -29.90 24.24
C ALA A 11 5.12 -31.46 24.24
N VAL A 12 5.94 -32.12 23.43
CA VAL A 12 6.11 -33.60 23.45
C VAL A 12 6.73 -34.04 24.77
N SER A 13 7.83 -33.43 25.21
CA SER A 13 8.49 -33.78 26.48
C SER A 13 7.62 -33.51 27.70
N SER A 14 6.66 -32.57 27.60
CA SER A 14 5.67 -32.28 28.64
C SER A 14 4.42 -33.16 28.56
N GLY A 15 4.35 -34.10 27.61
CA GLY A 15 3.21 -35.03 27.45
C GLY A 15 1.93 -34.39 26.91
N ILE A 16 2.00 -33.15 26.39
CA ILE A 16 0.84 -32.41 25.87
C ILE A 16 0.42 -32.93 24.49
N ILE A 17 1.39 -33.27 23.64
CA ILE A 17 1.19 -33.81 22.30
C ILE A 17 2.11 -35.00 22.06
N SER A 18 1.71 -35.93 21.15
CA SER A 18 2.56 -37.02 20.71
C SER A 18 3.62 -36.54 19.69
N GLN A 19 4.69 -37.35 19.53
CA GLN A 19 5.74 -37.06 18.53
C GLN A 19 5.14 -36.95 17.11
N HIS A 20 4.24 -37.81 16.74
CA HIS A 20 3.54 -37.80 15.44
C HIS A 20 2.69 -36.56 15.25
N GLN A 21 2.00 -36.11 16.31
CA GLN A 21 1.22 -34.86 16.28
C GLN A 21 2.16 -33.64 16.14
N ALA A 22 3.32 -33.64 16.80
CA ALA A 22 4.30 -32.56 16.67
C ALA A 22 4.86 -32.44 15.25
N GLU A 23 5.12 -33.56 14.58
CA GLU A 23 5.56 -33.59 13.20
C GLU A 23 4.47 -33.13 12.24
N SER A 24 3.24 -33.61 12.41
CA SER A 24 2.08 -33.20 11.61
C SER A 24 1.79 -31.71 11.75
N LEU A 25 1.82 -31.17 12.98
CA LEU A 25 1.68 -29.74 13.25
C LEU A 25 2.83 -28.93 12.65
N HIS A 26 4.06 -29.42 12.72
CA HIS A 26 5.20 -28.76 12.12
C HIS A 26 5.07 -28.65 10.60
N HIS A 27 4.65 -29.73 9.92
CA HIS A 27 4.38 -29.73 8.48
C HIS A 27 3.23 -28.77 8.11
N PHE A 28 2.13 -28.80 8.88
CA PHE A 28 1.01 -27.90 8.67
C PHE A 28 1.44 -26.42 8.78
N PHE A 29 2.13 -26.06 9.86
CA PHE A 29 2.63 -24.71 10.05
C PHE A 29 3.69 -24.31 9.02
N GLN A 30 4.53 -25.22 8.54
CA GLN A 30 5.48 -24.91 7.47
C GLN A 30 4.77 -24.60 6.14
N ALA A 31 3.69 -25.32 5.81
CA ALA A 31 2.91 -25.05 4.61
C ALA A 31 2.15 -23.71 4.70
N ASP A 32 1.62 -23.37 5.87
CA ASP A 32 0.92 -22.11 6.13
C ASP A 32 1.89 -20.91 6.16
N ILE A 33 3.07 -21.09 6.78
CA ILE A 33 4.15 -20.10 6.84
C ILE A 33 4.75 -19.79 5.46
N ALA A 34 4.76 -20.74 4.53
CA ALA A 34 5.27 -20.52 3.17
C ALA A 34 4.44 -19.46 2.40
N GLN A 35 3.21 -19.20 2.81
CA GLN A 35 2.33 -18.21 2.20
C GLN A 35 2.33 -16.84 2.90
N THR A 36 2.88 -16.74 4.11
CA THR A 36 2.94 -15.48 4.85
C THR A 36 4.26 -14.77 4.56
N PRO A 37 4.26 -13.49 4.11
CA PRO A 37 5.48 -12.75 3.87
C PRO A 37 6.21 -12.53 5.19
N LYS A 38 7.27 -13.31 5.43
CA LYS A 38 8.20 -13.05 6.54
C LYS A 38 9.22 -12.03 6.09
N PHE A 39 9.53 -11.05 6.93
CA PHE A 39 10.69 -10.18 6.78
C PHE A 39 11.99 -10.99 7.02
N SER A 40 12.27 -11.94 6.13
CA SER A 40 13.57 -12.60 6.07
C SER A 40 14.50 -11.79 5.16
N PHE A 41 15.79 -11.85 5.41
CA PHE A 41 16.79 -11.21 4.55
C PHE A 41 16.65 -11.61 3.08
N THR A 42 16.29 -12.87 2.81
CA THR A 42 16.03 -13.39 1.47
C THR A 42 14.84 -12.66 0.81
N HIS A 43 13.75 -12.40 1.54
CA HIS A 43 12.60 -11.67 1.00
C HIS A 43 12.95 -10.21 0.72
N ILE A 44 13.74 -9.57 1.58
CA ILE A 44 14.25 -8.21 1.36
C ILE A 44 15.06 -8.16 0.06
N LEU A 45 15.95 -9.13 -0.16
CA LEU A 45 16.74 -9.22 -1.41
C LEU A 45 15.86 -9.44 -2.64
N TYR A 46 14.81 -10.26 -2.55
CA TYR A 46 13.88 -10.44 -3.66
C TYR A 46 13.14 -9.15 -4.03
N TYR A 47 12.58 -8.45 -3.04
CA TYR A 47 11.88 -7.18 -3.29
C TYR A 47 12.83 -6.08 -3.77
N LEU A 48 14.00 -5.96 -3.16
CA LEU A 48 15.01 -5.00 -3.58
C LEU A 48 15.49 -5.27 -5.02
N GLY A 49 15.80 -6.53 -5.33
CA GLY A 49 16.19 -6.94 -6.69
C GLY A 49 15.09 -6.68 -7.71
N GLY A 50 13.83 -6.96 -7.35
CA GLY A 50 12.67 -6.66 -8.20
C GLY A 50 12.50 -5.16 -8.45
N LEU A 51 12.61 -4.32 -7.42
CA LEU A 51 12.53 -2.87 -7.55
C LEU A 51 13.68 -2.29 -8.39
N ILE A 52 14.90 -2.81 -8.22
CA ILE A 52 16.05 -2.41 -9.03
C ILE A 52 15.81 -2.78 -10.50
N ALA A 53 15.32 -4.00 -10.77
CA ALA A 53 15.04 -4.46 -12.13
C ALA A 53 13.93 -3.61 -12.80
N ILE A 54 12.85 -3.31 -12.08
CA ILE A 54 11.77 -2.43 -12.55
C ILE A 54 12.32 -1.02 -12.82
N GLY A 55 13.10 -0.47 -11.88
CA GLY A 55 13.71 0.86 -12.02
C GLY A 55 14.69 0.93 -13.20
N ALA A 56 15.55 -0.07 -13.37
CA ALA A 56 16.49 -0.15 -14.48
C ALA A 56 15.77 -0.25 -15.83
N MET A 57 14.71 -1.06 -15.92
CA MET A 57 13.88 -1.15 -17.12
C MET A 57 13.21 0.19 -17.42
N THR A 58 12.61 0.84 -16.44
CA THR A 58 11.97 2.15 -16.60
C THR A 58 12.99 3.18 -17.10
N LEU A 59 14.18 3.22 -16.49
CA LEU A 59 15.26 4.10 -16.91
C LEU A 59 15.71 3.83 -18.35
N PHE A 60 15.92 2.56 -18.71
CA PHE A 60 16.30 2.16 -20.06
C PHE A 60 15.26 2.61 -21.09
N MET A 61 13.98 2.37 -20.82
CA MET A 61 12.89 2.78 -21.72
C MET A 61 12.76 4.30 -21.81
N THR A 62 13.03 5.02 -20.70
CA THR A 62 13.02 6.49 -20.68
C THR A 62 14.16 7.08 -21.51
N LEU A 63 15.37 6.50 -21.43
CA LEU A 63 16.52 6.94 -22.22
C LEU A 63 16.36 6.59 -23.73
N GLY A 64 15.71 5.46 -24.01
CA GLY A 64 15.43 5.03 -25.39
C GLY A 64 14.19 5.66 -26.03
N TRP A 65 13.46 6.48 -25.27
CA TRP A 65 12.18 7.05 -25.66
C TRP A 65 12.22 7.81 -27.00
N GLU A 66 13.25 8.61 -27.20
CA GLU A 66 13.41 9.43 -28.40
C GLU A 66 14.06 8.66 -29.56
N GLU A 67 14.88 7.63 -29.26
CA GLU A 67 15.66 6.92 -30.28
C GLU A 67 14.93 5.73 -30.93
N PHE A 68 14.09 5.01 -30.17
CA PHE A 68 13.47 3.77 -30.64
C PHE A 68 12.17 3.97 -31.42
N GLY A 69 11.54 5.13 -31.29
CA GLY A 69 10.21 5.39 -31.82
C GLY A 69 9.12 4.48 -31.22
N GLY A 70 7.85 4.75 -31.52
CA GLY A 70 6.74 4.03 -30.91
C GLY A 70 6.76 2.51 -31.16
N ALA A 71 7.05 2.08 -32.39
CA ALA A 71 7.11 0.66 -32.74
C ALA A 71 8.26 -0.08 -32.04
N GLY A 72 9.42 0.57 -31.88
CA GLY A 72 10.57 0.00 -31.18
C GLY A 72 10.29 -0.16 -29.69
N ILE A 73 9.64 0.81 -29.06
CA ILE A 73 9.21 0.74 -27.65
C ILE A 73 8.26 -0.43 -27.43
N VAL A 74 7.25 -0.60 -28.31
CA VAL A 74 6.30 -1.71 -28.23
C VAL A 74 7.00 -3.06 -28.36
N LEU A 75 7.92 -3.19 -29.33
CA LEU A 75 8.67 -4.43 -29.53
C LEU A 75 9.48 -4.81 -28.28
N ILE A 76 10.21 -3.86 -27.73
CA ILE A 76 11.02 -4.06 -26.51
C ILE A 76 10.10 -4.42 -25.33
N ALA A 77 9.01 -3.70 -25.14
CA ALA A 77 8.04 -3.97 -24.07
C ALA A 77 7.44 -5.39 -24.20
N CYS A 78 7.11 -5.83 -25.42
CA CYS A 78 6.64 -7.20 -25.68
C CYS A 78 7.70 -8.25 -25.31
N ILE A 79 8.97 -8.04 -25.68
CA ILE A 79 10.06 -8.94 -25.31
C ILE A 79 10.17 -9.06 -23.78
N TYR A 80 10.19 -7.94 -23.08
CA TYR A 80 10.24 -7.91 -21.63
C TYR A 80 9.02 -8.59 -21.00
N ALA A 81 7.83 -8.38 -21.54
CA ALA A 81 6.60 -9.01 -21.04
C ALA A 81 6.66 -10.53 -21.20
N ILE A 82 7.08 -11.02 -22.37
CA ILE A 82 7.24 -12.47 -22.65
C ILE A 82 8.26 -13.07 -21.68
N VAL A 83 9.44 -12.46 -21.54
CA VAL A 83 10.48 -12.93 -20.62
C VAL A 83 9.98 -12.91 -19.18
N GLY A 84 9.27 -11.84 -18.77
CA GLY A 84 8.67 -11.72 -17.43
C GLY A 84 7.67 -12.84 -17.13
N ILE A 85 6.77 -13.14 -18.07
CA ILE A 85 5.79 -14.24 -17.95
C ILE A 85 6.51 -15.61 -17.90
N MET A 86 7.50 -15.83 -18.75
CA MET A 86 8.26 -17.08 -18.76
C MET A 86 8.98 -17.29 -17.42
N LEU A 87 9.62 -16.25 -16.88
CA LEU A 87 10.28 -16.30 -15.58
C LEU A 87 9.27 -16.50 -14.44
N ALA A 88 8.12 -15.82 -14.48
CA ALA A 88 7.06 -15.99 -13.49
C ALA A 88 6.59 -17.45 -13.44
N ASN A 89 6.29 -18.04 -14.59
CA ASN A 89 5.88 -19.46 -14.68
C ASN A 89 6.99 -20.40 -14.22
N ARG A 90 8.25 -20.14 -14.59
CA ARG A 90 9.38 -20.97 -14.16
C ARG A 90 9.59 -20.93 -12.64
N MET A 91 9.43 -19.75 -12.02
CA MET A 91 9.54 -19.60 -10.57
C MET A 91 8.34 -20.23 -9.86
N ALA A 92 7.12 -20.08 -10.40
CA ALA A 92 5.93 -20.74 -9.89
C ALA A 92 6.08 -22.26 -9.86
N ASN A 93 6.60 -22.86 -10.94
CA ASN A 93 6.85 -24.29 -11.03
C ASN A 93 7.94 -24.79 -10.06
N LYS A 94 8.81 -23.90 -9.57
CA LYS A 94 9.81 -24.17 -8.54
C LYS A 94 9.28 -23.96 -7.12
N ASN A 95 7.99 -23.68 -6.94
CA ASN A 95 7.38 -23.33 -5.65
C ASN A 95 8.00 -22.08 -5.00
N LEU A 96 8.39 -21.09 -5.81
CA LEU A 96 8.93 -19.80 -5.38
C LEU A 96 7.90 -18.68 -5.64
N PRO A 97 6.85 -18.53 -4.79
CA PRO A 97 5.73 -17.64 -5.06
C PRO A 97 6.13 -16.15 -5.06
N ILE A 98 7.09 -15.74 -4.22
CA ILE A 98 7.52 -14.34 -4.13
C ILE A 98 8.26 -13.91 -5.40
N PRO A 99 9.33 -14.59 -5.87
CA PRO A 99 9.95 -14.26 -7.15
C PRO A 99 8.99 -14.36 -8.35
N ALA A 100 8.09 -15.35 -8.35
CA ALA A 100 7.08 -15.46 -9.40
C ALA A 100 6.14 -14.23 -9.42
N GLY A 101 5.70 -13.78 -8.25
CA GLY A 101 4.88 -12.57 -8.10
C GLY A 101 5.62 -11.31 -8.55
N ILE A 102 6.91 -11.17 -8.25
CA ILE A 102 7.74 -10.04 -8.68
C ILE A 102 7.88 -10.03 -10.21
N CYS A 103 8.16 -11.18 -10.83
CA CYS A 103 8.25 -11.28 -12.29
C CYS A 103 6.93 -10.96 -12.99
N ALA A 104 5.80 -11.40 -12.44
CA ALA A 104 4.47 -11.05 -12.96
C ALA A 104 4.15 -9.56 -12.76
N THR A 105 4.53 -8.97 -11.63
CA THR A 105 4.39 -7.54 -11.36
C THR A 105 5.20 -6.69 -12.34
N PHE A 106 6.40 -7.13 -12.69
CA PHE A 106 7.23 -6.49 -13.69
C PHE A 106 6.50 -6.31 -15.02
N VAL A 107 5.70 -7.31 -15.44
CA VAL A 107 4.89 -7.22 -16.66
C VAL A 107 3.81 -6.14 -16.54
N ILE A 108 3.21 -5.98 -15.37
CA ILE A 108 2.25 -4.88 -15.15
C ILE A 108 2.96 -3.53 -15.23
N CYS A 109 4.14 -3.41 -14.62
CA CYS A 109 4.91 -2.16 -14.59
C CYS A 109 5.42 -1.71 -15.98
N ILE A 110 5.55 -2.63 -16.95
CA ILE A 110 5.93 -2.25 -18.33
C ILE A 110 4.74 -1.81 -19.19
N THR A 111 3.51 -2.11 -18.78
CA THR A 111 2.29 -1.80 -19.54
C THR A 111 2.14 -0.30 -19.84
N PRO A 112 2.40 0.65 -18.93
CA PRO A 112 2.34 2.08 -19.22
C PRO A 112 3.18 2.47 -20.43
N ILE A 113 4.42 1.98 -20.47
CA ILE A 113 5.38 2.29 -21.54
C ILE A 113 4.96 1.63 -22.86
N ALA A 114 4.46 0.39 -22.82
CA ALA A 114 3.91 -0.28 -23.99
C ALA A 114 2.72 0.49 -24.57
N THR A 115 1.80 0.94 -23.74
CA THR A 115 0.62 1.72 -24.14
C THR A 115 1.02 3.06 -24.76
N TYR A 116 2.00 3.73 -24.17
CA TYR A 116 2.60 4.93 -24.76
C TYR A 116 3.17 4.65 -26.14
N GLY A 117 4.00 3.60 -26.28
CA GLY A 117 4.59 3.22 -27.55
C GLY A 117 3.54 2.94 -28.63
N ILE A 118 2.41 2.31 -28.27
CA ILE A 118 1.28 2.09 -29.18
C ILE A 118 0.67 3.41 -29.63
N GLN A 119 0.43 4.34 -28.68
CA GLN A 119 -0.16 5.65 -29.00
C GLN A 119 0.75 6.46 -29.92
N GLN A 120 2.06 6.43 -29.68
CA GLN A 120 3.06 7.07 -30.55
C GLN A 120 3.12 6.42 -31.93
N TRP A 121 3.13 5.09 -32.02
CA TRP A 121 3.16 4.36 -33.28
C TRP A 121 1.92 4.62 -34.14
N LEU A 122 0.75 4.75 -33.51
CA LEU A 122 -0.50 5.06 -34.20
C LEU A 122 -0.68 6.55 -34.53
N GLY A 123 0.28 7.43 -34.13
CA GLY A 123 0.18 8.87 -34.35
C GLY A 123 -0.92 9.55 -33.53
N VAL A 124 -1.41 8.89 -32.48
CA VAL A 124 -2.43 9.43 -31.56
C VAL A 124 -1.78 10.31 -30.49
N TRP A 125 -0.50 10.11 -30.22
CA TRP A 125 0.24 10.94 -29.26
C TRP A 125 0.47 12.33 -29.87
N PRO A 126 0.16 13.43 -29.15
CA PRO A 126 0.27 14.78 -29.71
C PRO A 126 1.71 15.10 -30.04
N ASP A 127 1.96 15.49 -31.30
CA ASP A 127 3.24 16.03 -31.75
C ASP A 127 3.48 17.39 -31.11
N GLY A 128 4.55 17.53 -30.38
CA GLY A 128 5.05 18.79 -29.82
C GLY A 128 5.48 18.65 -28.37
N GLU A 129 6.78 18.82 -28.18
CA GLU A 129 7.54 19.24 -26.96
C GLU A 129 7.01 18.85 -25.56
N VAL A 130 6.22 17.79 -25.39
CA VAL A 130 5.98 17.26 -24.05
C VAL A 130 7.17 16.36 -23.71
N VAL A 131 8.27 17.00 -23.31
CA VAL A 131 9.42 16.33 -22.73
C VAL A 131 8.91 15.53 -21.52
N TYR A 132 9.28 14.27 -21.41
CA TYR A 132 8.94 13.39 -20.28
C TYR A 132 9.13 14.06 -18.89
N LYS A 133 10.05 15.03 -18.79
CA LYS A 133 10.25 15.86 -17.60
C LYS A 133 9.09 16.81 -17.27
N GLN A 134 8.21 17.10 -18.21
CA GLN A 134 7.03 17.97 -18.02
C GLN A 134 5.72 17.17 -17.87
N TYR A 135 5.83 15.88 -17.78
CA TYR A 135 4.79 14.89 -17.61
C TYR A 135 3.70 15.30 -16.59
N HIS A 136 4.09 15.87 -15.46
CA HIS A 136 3.16 16.26 -14.40
C HIS A 136 2.38 17.56 -14.68
N LEU A 137 2.68 18.27 -15.76
CA LEU A 137 2.10 19.58 -16.07
C LEU A 137 1.00 19.54 -17.15
N TYR A 138 0.97 18.47 -17.96
CA TYR A 138 0.03 18.34 -19.07
C TYR A 138 -0.73 17.03 -19.03
N VAL A 139 -1.77 16.97 -18.18
CA VAL A 139 -2.66 15.82 -18.20
C VAL A 139 -3.64 15.96 -19.35
N LYS A 140 -3.56 15.06 -20.32
CA LYS A 140 -4.48 14.90 -21.44
C LYS A 140 -5.05 13.49 -21.40
N TRP A 141 -6.14 13.25 -22.11
CA TRP A 141 -6.82 11.95 -22.25
C TRP A 141 -5.90 10.76 -22.54
N HIS A 142 -4.74 11.00 -23.15
CA HIS A 142 -3.71 10.00 -23.47
C HIS A 142 -3.16 9.28 -22.24
N TRP A 143 -3.05 9.98 -21.11
CA TRP A 143 -2.62 9.41 -19.83
C TRP A 143 -3.67 8.50 -19.23
N LEU A 144 -4.94 8.88 -19.33
CA LEU A 144 -6.05 8.06 -18.88
C LEU A 144 -6.06 6.69 -19.59
N TYR A 145 -5.75 6.64 -20.89
CA TYR A 145 -5.62 5.37 -21.60
C TYR A 145 -4.47 4.51 -21.08
N ILE A 146 -3.34 5.11 -20.72
CA ILE A 146 -2.19 4.40 -20.13
C ILE A 146 -2.58 3.79 -18.77
N GLU A 147 -3.27 4.56 -17.94
CA GLU A 147 -3.73 4.10 -16.63
C GLU A 147 -4.79 3.01 -16.73
N LEU A 148 -5.80 3.20 -17.58
CA LEU A 148 -6.85 2.20 -17.80
C LEU A 148 -6.28 0.90 -18.38
N ALA A 149 -5.35 0.98 -19.33
CA ALA A 149 -4.68 -0.19 -19.87
C ALA A 149 -3.86 -0.92 -18.78
N THR A 150 -3.14 -0.17 -17.94
CA THR A 150 -2.36 -0.73 -16.84
C THR A 150 -3.26 -1.38 -15.79
N LEU A 151 -4.39 -0.76 -15.45
CA LEU A 151 -5.38 -1.36 -14.56
C LEU A 151 -5.98 -2.64 -15.17
N ALA A 152 -6.35 -2.61 -16.45
CA ALA A 152 -6.93 -3.77 -17.12
C ALA A 152 -5.95 -4.96 -17.13
N VAL A 153 -4.70 -4.74 -17.57
CA VAL A 153 -3.66 -5.78 -17.58
C VAL A 153 -3.34 -6.22 -16.15
N GLY A 154 -3.24 -5.27 -15.20
CA GLY A 154 -2.99 -5.56 -13.80
C GLY A 154 -4.06 -6.45 -13.16
N ILE A 155 -5.34 -6.14 -13.37
CA ILE A 155 -6.47 -6.92 -12.86
C ILE A 155 -6.48 -8.33 -13.46
N VAL A 156 -6.28 -8.45 -14.78
CA VAL A 156 -6.24 -9.75 -15.47
C VAL A 156 -5.10 -10.62 -14.95
N LEU A 157 -3.89 -10.06 -14.86
CA LEU A 157 -2.73 -10.81 -14.36
C LEU A 157 -2.86 -11.15 -12.87
N ALA A 158 -3.37 -10.22 -12.04
CA ALA A 158 -3.60 -10.47 -10.63
C ALA A 158 -4.66 -11.55 -10.40
N TRP A 159 -5.70 -11.62 -11.24
CA TRP A 159 -6.71 -12.67 -11.21
C TRP A 159 -6.13 -14.03 -11.62
N LEU A 160 -5.22 -14.03 -12.62
CA LEU A 160 -4.61 -15.25 -13.17
C LEU A 160 -3.57 -15.85 -12.21
N TYR A 161 -2.65 -15.02 -11.72
CA TYR A 161 -1.49 -15.45 -10.90
C TYR A 161 -1.75 -15.42 -9.39
N ARG A 162 -2.64 -14.57 -8.91
CA ARG A 162 -3.05 -14.44 -7.49
C ARG A 162 -1.90 -14.20 -6.51
N TYR A 163 -0.93 -13.36 -6.87
CA TYR A 163 0.13 -12.94 -5.95
C TYR A 163 -0.16 -11.57 -5.33
N PRO A 164 -0.05 -11.40 -4.00
CA PRO A 164 -0.38 -10.14 -3.32
C PRO A 164 0.42 -8.95 -3.81
N PHE A 165 1.69 -9.15 -4.20
CA PHE A 165 2.57 -8.09 -4.68
C PHE A 165 2.07 -7.42 -5.97
N MET A 166 1.30 -8.12 -6.79
CA MET A 166 0.72 -7.60 -8.03
C MET A 166 -0.33 -6.49 -7.78
N VAL A 167 -0.87 -6.42 -6.57
CA VAL A 167 -1.79 -5.34 -6.18
C VAL A 167 -1.08 -3.99 -6.05
N MET A 168 0.25 -4.00 -5.82
CA MET A 168 1.05 -2.77 -5.69
C MET A 168 0.92 -1.84 -6.91
N PRO A 169 1.27 -2.25 -8.15
CA PRO A 169 1.15 -1.38 -9.30
C PRO A 169 -0.31 -0.98 -9.58
N ILE A 170 -1.28 -1.84 -9.30
CA ILE A 170 -2.70 -1.51 -9.42
C ILE A 170 -3.06 -0.37 -8.46
N ALA A 171 -2.63 -0.46 -7.20
CA ALA A 171 -2.88 0.58 -6.19
C ALA A 171 -2.17 1.90 -6.52
N VAL A 172 -0.93 1.83 -7.03
CA VAL A 172 -0.19 3.01 -7.52
C VAL A 172 -0.93 3.66 -8.69
N THR A 173 -1.35 2.87 -9.68
CA THR A 173 -2.08 3.39 -10.86
C THR A 173 -3.43 3.99 -10.46
N LEU A 174 -4.16 3.38 -9.53
CA LEU A 174 -5.37 3.97 -8.97
C LEU A 174 -5.10 5.32 -8.31
N TRP A 175 -4.01 5.44 -7.58
CA TRP A 175 -3.62 6.72 -6.98
C TRP A 175 -3.28 7.77 -8.04
N TYR A 176 -2.52 7.44 -9.09
CA TYR A 176 -2.26 8.34 -10.22
C TYR A 176 -3.54 8.74 -10.93
N LEU A 177 -4.43 7.81 -11.21
CA LEU A 177 -5.75 8.08 -11.81
C LEU A 177 -6.54 9.13 -11.02
N THR A 178 -6.39 9.16 -9.68
CA THR A 178 -7.04 10.18 -8.85
C THR A 178 -6.52 11.58 -9.16
N MET A 179 -5.23 11.70 -9.42
CA MET A 179 -4.59 12.98 -9.75
C MET A 179 -5.00 13.46 -11.15
N ASP A 180 -5.12 12.54 -12.10
CA ASP A 180 -5.48 12.86 -13.48
C ASP A 180 -6.96 13.16 -13.65
N LEU A 181 -7.82 12.55 -12.84
CA LEU A 181 -9.24 12.83 -12.83
C LEU A 181 -9.55 14.31 -12.49
N THR A 182 -8.73 14.96 -11.67
CA THR A 182 -8.90 16.38 -11.34
C THR A 182 -8.79 17.28 -12.55
N SER A 183 -7.89 16.96 -13.49
CA SER A 183 -7.71 17.73 -14.73
C SER A 183 -8.87 17.58 -15.71
N VAL A 184 -9.61 16.47 -15.61
CA VAL A 184 -10.84 16.25 -16.40
C VAL A 184 -12.01 17.02 -15.82
N LEU A 185 -12.07 17.15 -14.48
CA LEU A 185 -13.14 17.87 -13.79
C LEU A 185 -13.04 19.40 -13.95
N GLU A 186 -11.82 19.92 -14.09
CA GLU A 186 -11.59 21.37 -14.20
C GLU A 186 -10.60 21.68 -15.33
N PRO A 187 -11.08 21.78 -16.59
CA PRO A 187 -10.24 21.99 -17.77
C PRO A 187 -9.52 23.34 -17.82
N ASN A 188 -9.98 24.35 -17.06
CA ASN A 188 -9.47 25.72 -17.07
C ASN A 188 -8.32 26.00 -16.09
N GLY A 189 -7.83 24.99 -15.42
CA GLY A 189 -6.75 25.07 -14.46
C GLY A 189 -7.10 24.43 -13.13
N TYR A 190 -6.31 23.47 -12.72
CA TYR A 190 -6.51 22.78 -11.45
C TYR A 190 -6.09 23.64 -10.29
N THR A 191 -6.99 23.84 -9.36
CA THR A 191 -6.64 24.38 -8.05
C THR A 191 -6.02 23.28 -7.19
N TRP A 192 -5.01 23.62 -6.39
CA TRP A 192 -4.42 22.71 -5.42
C TRP A 192 -5.46 22.14 -4.46
N GLU A 193 -6.46 22.96 -4.12
CA GLU A 193 -7.58 22.58 -3.27
C GLU A 193 -8.40 21.41 -3.85
N LEU A 194 -8.77 21.48 -5.14
CA LEU A 194 -9.52 20.39 -5.79
C LEU A 194 -8.70 19.10 -5.81
N ARG A 195 -7.40 19.19 -6.11
CA ARG A 195 -6.51 18.02 -6.09
C ARG A 195 -6.46 17.37 -4.73
N SER A 196 -6.30 18.14 -3.67
CA SER A 196 -6.24 17.62 -2.30
C SER A 196 -7.56 16.96 -1.89
N LEU A 197 -8.71 17.56 -2.25
CA LEU A 197 -10.04 17.00 -1.99
C LEU A 197 -10.25 15.68 -2.75
N VAL A 198 -9.96 15.64 -4.04
CA VAL A 198 -10.11 14.42 -4.86
C VAL A 198 -9.21 13.32 -4.34
N SER A 199 -7.93 13.62 -4.04
CA SER A 199 -7.00 12.65 -3.43
C SER A 199 -7.53 12.11 -2.10
N MET A 200 -8.07 12.98 -1.24
CA MET A 200 -8.64 12.59 0.05
C MET A 200 -9.84 11.62 -0.13
N TYR A 201 -10.83 11.97 -0.95
CA TYR A 201 -12.02 11.13 -1.12
C TYR A 201 -11.72 9.81 -1.83
N LEU A 202 -10.87 9.83 -2.85
CA LEU A 202 -10.49 8.60 -3.57
C LEU A 202 -9.54 7.73 -2.73
N GLY A 203 -8.67 8.34 -1.93
CA GLY A 203 -7.87 7.62 -0.93
C GLY A 203 -8.76 6.93 0.11
N LEU A 204 -9.82 7.59 0.56
CA LEU A 204 -10.83 6.99 1.43
C LEU A 204 -11.53 5.82 0.75
N LEU A 205 -11.95 5.98 -0.51
CA LEU A 205 -12.57 4.91 -1.29
C LEU A 205 -11.63 3.72 -1.46
N MET A 206 -10.35 3.94 -1.79
CA MET A 206 -9.34 2.88 -1.86
C MET A 206 -9.17 2.16 -0.51
N THR A 207 -9.19 2.90 0.58
CA THR A 207 -9.11 2.34 1.94
C THR A 207 -10.33 1.47 2.27
N LEU A 208 -11.53 1.89 1.85
CA LEU A 208 -12.75 1.09 1.98
C LEU A 208 -12.73 -0.17 1.10
N LEU A 209 -12.21 -0.07 -0.12
CA LEU A 209 -11.98 -1.23 -1.00
C LEU A 209 -10.96 -2.19 -0.38
N ALA A 210 -9.89 -1.68 0.23
CA ALA A 210 -8.93 -2.50 0.96
C ALA A 210 -9.60 -3.24 2.13
N PHE A 211 -10.43 -2.55 2.89
CA PHE A 211 -11.21 -3.14 3.98
C PHE A 211 -12.17 -4.22 3.49
N TRP A 212 -12.88 -3.95 2.40
CA TRP A 212 -13.77 -4.93 1.78
C TRP A 212 -13.03 -6.18 1.30
N THR A 213 -11.87 -5.98 0.64
CA THR A 213 -10.99 -7.08 0.20
C THR A 213 -10.47 -7.88 1.39
N ASP A 214 -10.12 -7.21 2.47
CA ASP A 214 -9.58 -7.80 3.69
C ASP A 214 -10.60 -8.70 4.40
N ILE A 215 -11.87 -8.26 4.50
CA ILE A 215 -12.98 -9.05 5.06
C ILE A 215 -13.29 -10.27 4.19
N ARG A 216 -13.20 -10.14 2.88
CA ARG A 216 -13.56 -11.20 1.94
C ARG A 216 -12.44 -12.22 1.71
N SER A 217 -11.20 -11.83 1.94
CA SER A 217 -10.03 -12.69 1.78
C SER A 217 -9.94 -13.68 2.93
N ARG A 218 -10.16 -14.97 2.63
CA ARG A 218 -9.98 -16.08 3.58
C ARG A 218 -8.58 -16.72 3.51
N THR A 219 -7.66 -16.10 2.75
CA THR A 219 -6.31 -16.62 2.56
C THR A 219 -5.33 -15.94 3.50
N SER A 220 -4.26 -16.62 3.88
CA SER A 220 -3.14 -16.05 4.68
C SER A 220 -2.36 -14.95 3.92
N ALA A 221 -2.58 -14.84 2.60
CA ALA A 221 -1.93 -13.84 1.75
C ALA A 221 -2.58 -12.45 1.89
N ASP A 222 -1.80 -11.44 2.24
CA ASP A 222 -2.29 -10.08 2.50
C ASP A 222 -2.42 -9.26 1.21
N TYR A 223 -3.53 -9.46 0.48
CA TYR A 223 -3.85 -8.68 -0.73
C TYR A 223 -4.25 -7.24 -0.43
N ALA A 224 -4.76 -6.97 0.77
CA ALA A 224 -5.24 -5.65 1.15
C ALA A 224 -4.12 -4.68 1.53
N PHE A 225 -2.92 -5.18 1.83
CA PHE A 225 -1.80 -4.35 2.32
C PHE A 225 -1.49 -3.16 1.41
N TRP A 226 -1.34 -3.39 0.12
CA TRP A 226 -0.98 -2.36 -0.84
C TRP A 226 -2.10 -1.34 -1.07
N LEU A 227 -3.35 -1.81 -1.10
CA LEU A 227 -4.51 -0.93 -1.18
C LEU A 227 -4.64 -0.05 0.06
N TYR A 228 -4.41 -0.59 1.26
CA TYR A 228 -4.36 0.20 2.48
C TYR A 228 -3.22 1.22 2.44
N LEU A 229 -2.03 0.79 2.03
CA LEU A 229 -0.86 1.67 1.99
C LEU A 229 -1.11 2.88 1.09
N PHE A 230 -1.47 2.66 -0.17
CA PHE A 230 -1.69 3.75 -1.12
C PHE A 230 -3.00 4.51 -0.86
N GLY A 231 -4.04 3.83 -0.39
CA GLY A 231 -5.29 4.48 0.02
C GLY A 231 -5.08 5.44 1.19
N VAL A 232 -4.33 5.02 2.22
CA VAL A 232 -4.00 5.89 3.36
C VAL A 232 -3.06 7.01 2.96
N ILE A 233 -2.05 6.77 2.11
CA ILE A 233 -1.16 7.82 1.59
C ILE A 233 -1.97 8.88 0.82
N ALA A 234 -2.87 8.46 -0.07
CA ALA A 234 -3.71 9.37 -0.84
C ALA A 234 -4.69 10.14 0.05
N PHE A 235 -5.35 9.46 0.99
CA PHE A 235 -6.26 10.08 1.95
C PHE A 235 -5.55 11.08 2.85
N TRP A 236 -4.50 10.63 3.53
CA TRP A 236 -3.75 11.45 4.47
C TRP A 236 -3.00 12.58 3.77
N GLY A 237 -2.41 12.31 2.60
CA GLY A 237 -1.75 13.33 1.78
C GLY A 237 -2.74 14.41 1.33
N GLY A 238 -3.91 14.03 0.82
CA GLY A 238 -4.97 14.96 0.47
C GLY A 238 -5.47 15.77 1.65
N LEU A 239 -5.67 15.13 2.81
CA LEU A 239 -6.08 15.79 4.05
C LEU A 239 -5.02 16.78 4.56
N SER A 240 -3.75 16.38 4.54
CA SER A 240 -2.62 17.20 5.04
C SER A 240 -2.22 18.33 4.10
N SER A 241 -2.63 18.27 2.83
CA SER A 241 -2.36 19.29 1.81
C SER A 241 -3.43 20.38 1.73
N GLN A 242 -4.47 20.30 2.58
CA GLN A 242 -5.49 21.35 2.66
C GLN A 242 -4.99 22.49 3.56
N ASP A 243 -4.85 23.67 2.97
CA ASP A 243 -4.52 24.86 3.73
C ASP A 243 -5.78 25.40 4.44
N SER A 244 -5.64 25.77 5.70
CA SER A 244 -6.71 26.42 6.46
C SER A 244 -6.12 27.36 7.51
N ASP A 245 -6.62 28.60 7.51
CA ASP A 245 -6.30 29.60 8.55
C ASP A 245 -7.08 29.37 9.85
N SER A 246 -8.12 28.53 9.82
CA SER A 246 -8.97 28.26 10.97
C SER A 246 -8.35 27.25 11.94
N GLU A 247 -8.14 27.67 13.18
CA GLU A 247 -7.68 26.78 14.26
C GLU A 247 -8.64 25.62 14.52
N TRP A 248 -9.95 25.80 14.24
CA TRP A 248 -10.92 24.73 14.32
C TRP A 248 -10.68 23.63 13.27
N SER A 249 -10.35 24.01 12.04
CA SER A 249 -10.01 23.05 10.97
C SER A 249 -8.75 22.27 11.31
N LYS A 250 -7.75 22.93 11.90
CA LYS A 250 -6.51 22.27 12.35
C LYS A 250 -6.77 21.30 13.50
N PHE A 251 -7.69 21.64 14.42
CA PHE A 251 -8.12 20.73 15.48
C PHE A 251 -8.90 19.52 14.91
N MET A 252 -9.75 19.74 13.90
CA MET A 252 -10.43 18.63 13.20
C MET A 252 -9.43 17.71 12.50
N TYR A 253 -8.39 18.27 11.86
CA TYR A 253 -7.28 17.50 11.31
C TYR A 253 -6.62 16.60 12.37
N PHE A 254 -6.32 17.14 13.54
CA PHE A 254 -5.77 16.36 14.65
C PHE A 254 -6.72 15.24 15.09
N THR A 255 -8.02 15.55 15.22
CA THR A 255 -9.04 14.57 15.61
C THR A 255 -9.14 13.42 14.59
N ILE A 256 -9.11 13.71 13.28
CA ILE A 256 -9.09 12.69 12.23
C ILE A 256 -7.85 11.79 12.36
N ASN A 257 -6.68 12.37 12.64
CA ASN A 257 -5.46 11.60 12.82
C ASN A 257 -5.51 10.70 14.06
N LEU A 258 -6.13 11.14 15.16
CA LEU A 258 -6.40 10.29 16.34
C LEU A 258 -7.36 9.14 16.00
N VAL A 259 -8.41 9.41 15.22
CA VAL A 259 -9.33 8.36 14.74
C VAL A 259 -8.58 7.36 13.87
N MET A 260 -7.68 7.81 13.00
CA MET A 260 -6.83 6.92 12.20
C MET A 260 -5.99 5.99 13.08
N ILE A 261 -5.36 6.51 14.13
CA ILE A 261 -4.62 5.68 15.10
C ILE A 261 -5.54 4.62 15.73
N GLY A 262 -6.74 5.02 16.15
CA GLY A 262 -7.75 4.12 16.72
C GLY A 262 -8.17 3.02 15.71
N VAL A 263 -8.47 3.39 14.47
CA VAL A 263 -8.79 2.44 13.39
C VAL A 263 -7.62 1.49 13.14
N GLY A 264 -6.39 2.00 13.11
CA GLY A 264 -5.19 1.19 12.93
C GLY A 264 -4.98 0.17 14.05
N ALA A 265 -5.26 0.55 15.30
CA ALA A 265 -5.21 -0.36 16.43
C ALA A 265 -6.32 -1.42 16.37
N LEU A 266 -7.54 -1.06 15.97
CA LEU A 266 -8.67 -1.99 15.84
C LEU A 266 -8.47 -2.99 14.68
N LEU A 267 -7.99 -2.53 13.52
CA LEU A 267 -7.76 -3.37 12.35
C LEU A 267 -6.40 -4.10 12.37
N VAL A 268 -5.56 -3.84 13.37
CA VAL A 268 -4.17 -4.34 13.45
C VAL A 268 -3.36 -3.94 12.19
N ARG A 269 -3.62 -2.73 11.67
CA ARG A 269 -3.00 -2.19 10.45
C ARG A 269 -2.07 -1.01 10.78
N ARG A 270 -0.76 -1.26 10.78
CA ARG A 270 0.28 -0.29 11.17
C ARG A 270 0.28 0.99 10.34
N VAL A 271 -0.14 0.93 9.08
CA VAL A 271 -0.17 2.07 8.15
C VAL A 271 -0.99 3.23 8.73
N PHE A 272 -2.17 2.98 9.27
CA PHE A 272 -3.01 4.01 9.88
C PHE A 272 -2.37 4.64 11.11
N VAL A 273 -1.72 3.83 11.94
CA VAL A 273 -1.05 4.31 13.15
C VAL A 273 0.13 5.21 12.80
N ILE A 274 0.92 4.84 11.78
CA ILE A 274 2.09 5.60 11.34
C ILE A 274 1.66 6.97 10.81
N PHE A 275 0.75 7.01 9.83
CA PHE A 275 0.31 8.27 9.22
C PHE A 275 -0.51 9.13 10.19
N GLY A 276 -1.38 8.53 11.00
CA GLY A 276 -2.08 9.23 12.07
C GLY A 276 -1.11 9.83 13.10
N GLY A 277 -0.06 9.09 13.49
CA GLY A 277 0.98 9.58 14.38
C GLY A 277 1.75 10.78 13.80
N ILE A 278 2.14 10.70 12.52
CA ILE A 278 2.80 11.81 11.81
C ILE A 278 1.87 13.03 11.80
N GLY A 279 0.58 12.87 11.48
CA GLY A 279 -0.39 13.96 11.48
C GLY A 279 -0.57 14.61 12.85
N CYS A 280 -0.62 13.81 13.92
CA CYS A 280 -0.63 14.34 15.28
C CYS A 280 0.64 15.15 15.59
N CYS A 281 1.82 14.68 15.18
CA CYS A 281 3.08 15.40 15.35
C CYS A 281 3.09 16.73 14.57
N ILE A 282 2.55 16.77 13.35
CA ILE A 282 2.43 18.01 12.56
C ILE A 282 1.56 19.04 13.30
N TYR A 283 0.39 18.61 13.82
CA TYR A 283 -0.48 19.51 14.59
C TYR A 283 0.19 20.02 15.88
N LEU A 284 0.86 19.15 16.62
CA LEU A 284 1.60 19.55 17.82
C LEU A 284 2.76 20.51 17.48
N GLY A 285 3.43 20.30 16.34
CA GLY A 285 4.43 21.22 15.82
C GLY A 285 3.85 22.60 15.48
N HIS A 286 2.65 22.64 14.87
CA HIS A 286 1.93 23.89 14.61
C HIS A 286 1.59 24.63 15.92
N LEU A 287 1.09 23.92 16.92
CA LEU A 287 0.83 24.53 18.24
C LEU A 287 2.11 25.11 18.85
N ALA A 288 3.23 24.39 18.75
CA ALA A 288 4.51 24.84 19.27
C ALA A 288 5.02 26.10 18.58
N SER A 289 4.94 26.16 17.25
CA SER A 289 5.55 27.23 16.47
C SER A 289 4.68 28.46 16.31
N ASN A 290 3.35 28.31 16.32
CA ASN A 290 2.45 29.40 15.96
C ASN A 290 1.56 29.86 17.15
N VAL A 291 1.02 28.93 17.92
CA VAL A 291 0.08 29.28 18.98
C VAL A 291 0.81 29.61 20.30
N PHE A 292 1.83 28.83 20.63
CA PHE A 292 2.55 28.96 21.92
C PHE A 292 4.01 29.39 21.75
N LYS A 293 4.31 30.12 20.69
CA LYS A 293 5.69 30.51 20.28
C LYS A 293 6.56 31.05 21.40
N ASP A 294 5.98 31.84 22.31
CA ASP A 294 6.69 32.52 23.42
C ASP A 294 6.27 31.98 24.80
N SER A 295 5.58 30.86 24.87
CA SER A 295 5.06 30.33 26.13
C SER A 295 5.92 29.20 26.69
N TRP A 296 6.56 29.43 27.82
CA TRP A 296 7.29 28.40 28.57
C TRP A 296 6.39 27.24 29.07
N SER A 297 5.08 27.47 29.14
CA SER A 297 4.13 26.43 29.57
C SER A 297 3.93 25.32 28.51
N PHE A 298 4.17 25.60 27.23
CA PHE A 298 3.93 24.65 26.13
C PHE A 298 4.82 23.40 26.22
N PRO A 299 6.17 23.49 26.36
CA PRO A 299 7.02 22.30 26.54
C PRO A 299 6.61 21.47 27.76
N ILE A 300 6.19 22.12 28.86
CA ILE A 300 5.71 21.42 30.07
C ILE A 300 4.41 20.67 29.78
N ALA A 301 3.44 21.33 29.13
CA ALA A 301 2.19 20.71 28.72
C ALA A 301 2.42 19.54 27.75
N LEU A 302 3.31 19.70 26.76
CA LEU A 302 3.66 18.66 25.81
C LEU A 302 4.31 17.44 26.49
N THR A 303 5.17 17.68 27.46
CA THR A 303 5.76 16.61 28.30
C THR A 303 4.68 15.88 29.10
N ALA A 304 3.75 16.62 29.72
CA ALA A 304 2.63 16.02 30.45
C ALA A 304 1.72 15.19 29.53
N ILE A 305 1.41 15.68 28.33
CA ILE A 305 0.64 14.93 27.31
C ILE A 305 1.40 13.65 26.88
N GLY A 306 2.70 13.74 26.63
CA GLY A 306 3.53 12.60 26.29
C GLY A 306 3.52 11.52 27.39
N LEU A 307 3.66 11.92 28.65
CA LEU A 307 3.57 11.00 29.80
C LEU A 307 2.17 10.42 29.95
N LEU A 308 1.12 11.22 29.71
CA LEU A 308 -0.27 10.73 29.71
C LEU A 308 -0.49 9.67 28.62
N VAL A 309 0.03 9.87 27.41
CA VAL A 309 -0.06 8.88 26.32
C VAL A 309 0.65 7.59 26.69
N VAL A 310 1.84 7.67 27.29
CA VAL A 310 2.55 6.49 27.81
C VAL A 310 1.73 5.78 28.89
N TYR A 311 1.15 6.52 29.82
CA TYR A 311 0.29 5.97 30.87
C TYR A 311 -0.96 5.29 30.30
N LEU A 312 -1.61 5.92 29.31
CA LEU A 312 -2.74 5.30 28.59
C LEU A 312 -2.33 4.03 27.85
N GLY A 313 -1.12 3.98 27.28
CA GLY A 313 -0.55 2.78 26.68
C GLY A 313 -0.39 1.64 27.70
N ILE A 314 0.10 1.94 28.89
CA ILE A 314 0.22 0.97 30.01
C ILE A 314 -1.17 0.47 30.44
N LEU A 315 -2.14 1.38 30.58
CA LEU A 315 -3.53 1.03 30.91
C LEU A 315 -4.15 0.14 29.83
N TRP A 316 -3.91 0.47 28.55
CA TRP A 316 -4.36 -0.35 27.42
C TRP A 316 -3.78 -1.75 27.52
N GLN A 317 -2.46 -1.87 27.68
CA GLN A 317 -1.78 -3.17 27.80
C GLN A 317 -2.34 -4.01 28.95
N LYS A 318 -2.65 -3.37 30.09
CA LYS A 318 -3.21 -4.04 31.26
C LYS A 318 -4.64 -4.54 31.02
N HIS A 319 -5.44 -3.82 30.22
CA HIS A 319 -6.85 -4.11 29.99
C HIS A 319 -7.15 -4.64 28.59
N GLU A 320 -6.11 -4.90 27.77
CA GLU A 320 -6.22 -5.32 26.37
C GLU A 320 -7.19 -6.49 26.18
N SER A 321 -7.11 -7.52 27.02
CA SER A 321 -7.97 -8.70 26.93
C SER A 321 -9.46 -8.39 27.19
N VAL A 322 -9.74 -7.45 28.09
CA VAL A 322 -11.11 -7.05 28.44
C VAL A 322 -11.68 -6.12 27.38
N ILE A 323 -10.88 -5.14 26.94
CA ILE A 323 -11.27 -4.17 25.92
C ILE A 323 -11.49 -4.89 24.57
N THR A 324 -10.57 -5.75 24.19
CA THR A 324 -10.64 -6.54 22.95
C THR A 324 -11.87 -7.44 22.97
N ARG A 325 -12.18 -8.10 24.09
CA ARG A 325 -13.37 -8.95 24.22
C ARG A 325 -14.67 -8.14 24.09
N LYS A 326 -14.76 -6.97 24.74
CA LYS A 326 -15.91 -6.07 24.61
C LYS A 326 -16.04 -5.49 23.19
N ALA A 327 -14.95 -5.03 22.59
CA ALA A 327 -14.95 -4.53 21.23
C ALA A 327 -15.41 -5.61 20.24
N ARG A 328 -14.92 -6.85 20.39
CA ARG A 328 -15.33 -8.00 19.56
C ARG A 328 -16.80 -8.38 19.73
N SER A 329 -17.39 -8.20 20.91
CA SER A 329 -18.81 -8.51 21.12
C SER A 329 -19.75 -7.57 20.36
N ILE A 330 -19.31 -6.35 20.03
CA ILE A 330 -20.07 -5.33 19.31
C ILE A 330 -19.83 -5.41 17.79
N MET A 331 -18.72 -6.05 17.38
CA MET A 331 -18.34 -6.13 15.97
C MET A 331 -19.21 -7.12 15.18
N PRO A 332 -19.49 -6.82 13.87
CA PRO A 332 -20.10 -7.76 12.97
C PRO A 332 -19.29 -9.05 12.86
N THR A 333 -19.96 -10.18 12.62
CA THR A 333 -19.35 -11.54 12.55
C THR A 333 -18.19 -11.59 11.57
N ALA A 334 -18.34 -10.99 10.38
CA ALA A 334 -17.31 -10.93 9.34
C ALA A 334 -16.00 -10.26 9.81
N LEU A 335 -16.11 -9.17 10.60
CA LEU A 335 -14.94 -8.48 11.15
C LEU A 335 -14.28 -9.27 12.26
N ARG A 336 -15.06 -9.98 13.06
CA ARG A 336 -14.57 -10.86 14.12
C ARG A 336 -13.77 -12.03 13.54
N GLU A 337 -14.31 -12.71 12.53
CA GLU A 337 -13.63 -13.81 11.82
C GLU A 337 -12.29 -13.35 11.21
N LEU A 338 -12.25 -12.15 10.63
CA LEU A 338 -11.03 -11.57 10.06
C LEU A 338 -9.96 -11.31 11.13
N LEU A 339 -10.33 -10.78 12.28
CA LEU A 339 -9.40 -10.51 13.38
C LEU A 339 -8.90 -11.80 14.05
N ASP A 340 -9.75 -12.82 14.11
CA ASP A 340 -9.37 -14.13 14.66
C ASP A 340 -8.42 -14.88 13.70
N ALA A 341 -8.56 -14.69 12.38
CA ALA A 341 -7.67 -15.27 11.38
C ALA A 341 -6.27 -14.61 11.34
N LYS A 342 -6.11 -13.40 11.91
CA LYS A 342 -4.84 -12.65 11.93
C LYS A 342 -4.05 -12.77 13.25
N GLN A 343 -4.60 -13.39 14.26
CA GLN A 343 -3.93 -13.68 15.54
C GLN A 343 -3.31 -15.08 15.54
#